data_e5a28ea0569fdafb7e134e71586c2a12
#
_entry.id   e5a28ea0569fdafb7e134e71586c2a12
#
_cell.length_a   1.000
_cell.length_b   1.000
_cell.length_c   1.000
_cell.angle_alpha   90.00
_cell.angle_beta   90.00
_cell.angle_gamma   90.00
#
_symmetry.space_group_name_H-M   'P 1'
#
loop_
_entity.id
_entity.type
_entity.pdbx_description
1 polymer ?
#
loop_
_entity_poly.entity_id
_entity_poly.type
_entity_poly.pdbx_seq_one_letter_code
_entity_poly.pdbx_strand_id
1 'polypeptide(L)'
;IQLESAEELGDHIVAEGGTFYNDAVLRAFERLTGKEVIRPDIAGLMGAYGMALKAKDQFGEQHVSSLPGAAEIKAFHMETENRTCPGCGNHCAVSVRRFSGGEIFVTGNRCGTGEIILTGERNKTSCPDVYQWIKDHVFKKEAPEGKCRGIVGIPAALDMWSDFPFWAGFWNSLEYRVMTSEWNEEDARQAAMTIPQRVHCHPCILAHGHLQNLIRREPDMIWFPAHTRAWHNSFTDEKRHALYGHVLAKFMKKQIAKAQIPYLHPTLPEFGMKRLGKVLVRRLPQFSEEDIEKAVEAGYERLARYENEYKKETEKALLWIKENHKTGIVLTGRPFHGDVQIHKGVPYIAETLGAAVLSGEGLALLEKDRLPGGARSSSYLLRKACERVIREHGLELVALRSVSCGLDREAADEVEKKLKEKGKFYTVLSLDQGTNTGAVKIRLRTLLAEIGERNSFCKER
;
A
#
# COMPACT_ATOMS: atom_id res chain seq x y z
N ILE A 1 16.28 -7.90 17.75
CA ILE A 1 16.11 -7.77 19.21
C ILE A 1 16.82 -6.47 19.59
N GLN A 2 16.07 -5.51 20.12
CA GLN A 2 16.67 -4.31 20.71
C GLN A 2 16.93 -4.63 22.18
N LEU A 3 18.20 -4.82 22.53
CA LEU A 3 18.65 -5.00 23.90
C LEU A 3 19.31 -3.70 24.35
N GLU A 4 19.00 -3.25 25.55
CA GLU A 4 19.65 -2.07 26.16
C GLU A 4 21.02 -2.42 26.75
N SER A 5 21.18 -3.66 27.20
CA SER A 5 22.46 -4.17 27.71
C SER A 5 22.65 -5.67 27.44
N ALA A 6 23.92 -6.14 27.51
CA ALA A 6 24.25 -7.55 27.39
C ALA A 6 23.74 -8.40 28.59
N GLU A 7 23.39 -7.76 29.71
CA GLU A 7 22.89 -8.41 30.92
C GLU A 7 21.51 -9.01 30.73
N GLU A 8 20.69 -8.44 29.81
CA GLU A 8 19.35 -8.93 29.47
C GLU A 8 19.35 -10.31 28.78
N LEU A 9 20.51 -10.75 28.27
CA LEU A 9 20.64 -12.04 27.57
C LEU A 9 20.70 -13.27 28.48
N GLY A 10 20.61 -13.13 29.79
CA GLY A 10 20.77 -14.25 30.71
C GLY A 10 22.19 -14.88 30.70
N ASP A 11 22.37 -15.96 31.49
CA ASP A 11 23.69 -16.58 31.65
C ASP A 11 23.99 -17.62 30.57
N HIS A 12 22.98 -18.19 29.94
CA HIS A 12 23.12 -19.17 28.88
C HIS A 12 22.55 -18.61 27.58
N ILE A 13 23.43 -18.36 26.60
CA ILE A 13 23.05 -17.85 25.30
C ILE A 13 23.15 -18.99 24.28
N VAL A 14 22.07 -19.27 23.58
CA VAL A 14 22.04 -20.21 22.47
C VAL A 14 21.86 -19.41 21.17
N ALA A 15 22.82 -19.57 20.24
CA ALA A 15 22.76 -18.93 18.95
C ALA A 15 22.16 -19.85 17.88
N GLU A 16 21.11 -19.40 17.23
CA GLU A 16 20.41 -20.12 16.20
C GLU A 16 20.50 -19.40 14.84
N GLY A 17 20.33 -20.15 13.77
CA GLY A 17 20.34 -19.63 12.40
C GLY A 17 21.68 -19.81 11.68
N GLY A 18 21.60 -19.85 10.34
CA GLY A 18 22.74 -20.14 9.47
C GLY A 18 23.89 -19.14 9.57
N THR A 19 23.62 -17.88 9.97
CA THR A 19 24.65 -16.85 10.14
C THR A 19 25.68 -17.23 11.18
N PHE A 20 25.29 -17.94 12.23
CA PHE A 20 26.19 -18.35 13.30
C PHE A 20 27.10 -19.57 12.96
N TYR A 21 26.93 -20.18 11.77
CA TYR A 21 27.94 -21.11 11.27
C TYR A 21 29.27 -20.44 10.92
N ASN A 22 29.26 -19.11 10.75
CA ASN A 22 30.47 -18.34 10.60
C ASN A 22 31.10 -18.09 11.98
N ASP A 23 32.25 -18.72 12.23
CA ASP A 23 32.97 -18.62 13.51
C ASP A 23 33.38 -17.17 13.85
N ALA A 24 33.66 -16.33 12.86
CA ALA A 24 33.99 -14.93 13.10
C ALA A 24 32.80 -14.17 13.67
N VAL A 25 31.57 -14.45 13.19
CA VAL A 25 30.34 -13.86 13.72
C VAL A 25 30.07 -14.32 15.14
N LEU A 26 30.21 -15.62 15.41
CA LEU A 26 30.07 -16.18 16.75
C LEU A 26 31.03 -15.53 17.74
N ARG A 27 32.32 -15.47 17.41
CA ARG A 27 33.34 -14.84 18.24
C ARG A 27 33.17 -13.33 18.43
N ALA A 28 32.71 -12.63 17.41
CA ALA A 28 32.38 -11.20 17.54
C ALA A 28 31.22 -10.98 18.52
N PHE A 29 30.21 -11.85 18.48
CA PHE A 29 29.06 -11.79 19.37
C PHE A 29 29.46 -12.12 20.83
N GLU A 30 30.26 -13.15 21.06
CA GLU A 30 30.82 -13.48 22.39
C GLU A 30 31.64 -12.33 22.97
N ARG A 31 32.47 -11.68 22.14
CA ARG A 31 33.25 -10.51 22.57
C ARG A 31 32.41 -9.31 22.94
N LEU A 32 31.34 -9.07 22.19
CA LEU A 32 30.41 -7.95 22.45
C LEU A 32 29.58 -8.16 23.72
N THR A 33 29.19 -9.41 23.98
CA THR A 33 28.35 -9.75 25.14
C THR A 33 29.15 -10.08 26.39
N GLY A 34 30.45 -10.43 26.23
CA GLY A 34 31.28 -10.92 27.32
C GLY A 34 30.86 -12.29 27.84
N LYS A 35 30.00 -13.03 27.11
CA LYS A 35 29.43 -14.31 27.53
C LYS A 35 29.76 -15.40 26.51
N GLU A 36 29.84 -16.64 26.98
CA GLU A 36 29.95 -17.81 26.12
C GLU A 36 28.62 -18.08 25.40
N VAL A 37 28.71 -18.42 24.10
CA VAL A 37 27.54 -18.65 23.26
C VAL A 37 27.56 -20.07 22.73
N ILE A 38 26.53 -20.84 23.07
CA ILE A 38 26.36 -22.19 22.63
C ILE A 38 25.77 -22.17 21.21
N ARG A 39 26.49 -22.71 20.25
CA ARG A 39 25.99 -22.95 18.89
C ARG A 39 25.74 -24.45 18.70
N PRO A 40 24.47 -24.89 18.60
CA PRO A 40 24.16 -26.29 18.28
C PRO A 40 24.68 -26.67 16.89
N ASP A 41 25.03 -27.95 16.69
CA ASP A 41 25.45 -28.43 15.36
C ASP A 41 24.37 -28.21 14.29
N ILE A 42 23.11 -28.22 14.69
CA ILE A 42 21.96 -27.97 13.82
C ILE A 42 21.43 -26.53 13.93
N ALA A 43 22.26 -25.56 14.31
CA ALA A 43 21.85 -24.18 14.53
C ALA A 43 20.98 -23.59 13.38
N GLY A 44 21.28 -23.93 12.12
CA GLY A 44 20.50 -23.52 10.96
C GLY A 44 19.13 -24.21 10.82
N LEU A 45 18.89 -25.31 11.53
CA LEU A 45 17.68 -26.10 11.48
C LEU A 45 16.84 -26.01 12.77
N MET A 46 17.31 -25.29 13.78
CA MET A 46 16.64 -25.20 15.09
C MET A 46 15.21 -24.67 14.99
N GLY A 47 14.96 -23.69 14.11
CA GLY A 47 13.61 -23.19 13.87
C GLY A 47 12.68 -24.27 13.28
N ALA A 48 13.17 -25.04 12.32
CA ALA A 48 12.41 -26.17 11.75
C ALA A 48 12.13 -27.26 12.78
N TYR A 49 13.12 -27.58 13.61
CA TYR A 49 12.99 -28.54 14.68
C TYR A 49 11.98 -28.10 15.74
N GLY A 50 12.04 -26.84 16.17
CA GLY A 50 11.08 -26.26 17.11
C GLY A 50 9.65 -26.26 16.56
N MET A 51 9.48 -25.96 15.28
CA MET A 51 8.16 -26.05 14.62
C MET A 51 7.65 -27.49 14.52
N ALA A 52 8.52 -28.47 14.29
CA ALA A 52 8.12 -29.87 14.29
C ALA A 52 7.66 -30.35 15.68
N LEU A 53 8.35 -29.93 16.74
CA LEU A 53 7.92 -30.20 18.12
C LEU A 53 6.57 -29.57 18.42
N LYS A 54 6.39 -28.28 18.07
CA LYS A 54 5.12 -27.57 18.26
C LYS A 54 3.96 -28.21 17.49
N ALA A 55 4.21 -28.66 16.26
CA ALA A 55 3.22 -29.38 15.47
C ALA A 55 2.85 -30.73 16.15
N LYS A 56 3.84 -31.47 16.66
CA LYS A 56 3.60 -32.71 17.39
C LYS A 56 2.73 -32.49 18.64
N ASP A 57 3.03 -31.45 19.40
CA ASP A 57 2.24 -31.10 20.61
C ASP A 57 0.81 -30.67 20.26
N GLN A 58 0.64 -29.94 19.17
CA GLN A 58 -0.67 -29.42 18.77
C GLN A 58 -1.59 -30.47 18.16
N PHE A 59 -1.04 -31.36 17.33
CA PHE A 59 -1.83 -32.34 16.58
C PHE A 59 -1.84 -33.74 17.17
N GLY A 60 -0.94 -34.06 18.09
CA GLY A 60 -0.84 -35.34 18.75
C GLY A 60 -0.38 -36.49 17.83
N GLU A 61 -0.22 -37.72 18.40
CA GLU A 61 0.31 -38.87 17.66
C GLU A 61 -0.70 -39.53 16.68
N GLN A 62 -1.99 -39.22 16.83
CA GLN A 62 -3.06 -39.81 15.99
C GLN A 62 -3.39 -39.00 14.76
N HIS A 63 -2.75 -37.84 14.56
CA HIS A 63 -3.01 -36.99 13.41
C HIS A 63 -2.43 -37.61 12.13
N VAL A 64 -3.29 -37.81 11.14
CA VAL A 64 -2.87 -38.26 9.81
C VAL A 64 -2.33 -37.07 9.04
N SER A 65 -1.05 -37.11 8.68
CA SER A 65 -0.42 -36.03 7.89
C SER A 65 -1.04 -35.95 6.52
N SER A 66 -1.28 -34.68 6.06
CA SER A 66 -1.68 -34.39 4.68
C SER A 66 -0.49 -34.37 3.70
N LEU A 67 0.73 -34.66 4.17
CA LEU A 67 1.89 -34.75 3.29
C LEU A 67 1.73 -35.90 2.29
N PRO A 68 2.08 -35.69 1.00
CA PRO A 68 2.06 -36.74 0.01
C PRO A 68 2.95 -37.91 0.42
N GLY A 69 2.53 -39.15 0.10
CA GLY A 69 3.31 -40.33 0.33
C GLY A 69 4.63 -40.36 -0.48
N ALA A 70 5.56 -41.23 -0.10
CA ALA A 70 6.87 -41.32 -0.77
C ALA A 70 6.76 -41.62 -2.29
N ALA A 71 5.73 -42.36 -2.71
CA ALA A 71 5.46 -42.63 -4.11
C ALA A 71 4.98 -41.35 -4.86
N GLU A 72 4.12 -40.57 -4.26
CA GLU A 72 3.61 -39.31 -4.81
C GLU A 72 4.73 -38.26 -4.89
N ILE A 73 5.58 -38.19 -3.87
CA ILE A 73 6.75 -37.27 -3.89
C ILE A 73 7.73 -37.65 -5.02
N LYS A 74 7.95 -38.98 -5.25
CA LYS A 74 8.78 -39.42 -6.37
C LYS A 74 8.17 -39.15 -7.73
N ALA A 75 6.85 -39.18 -7.84
CA ALA A 75 6.12 -38.89 -9.06
C ALA A 75 5.92 -37.36 -9.27
N PHE A 76 6.25 -36.55 -8.27
CA PHE A 76 6.10 -35.11 -8.36
C PHE A 76 7.02 -34.51 -9.43
N HIS A 77 6.43 -33.87 -10.39
CA HIS A 77 7.15 -33.23 -11.49
C HIS A 77 6.76 -31.74 -11.59
N MET A 78 7.74 -30.91 -11.87
CA MET A 78 7.54 -29.46 -12.00
C MET A 78 8.28 -28.96 -13.26
N GLU A 79 7.55 -28.30 -14.14
CA GLU A 79 8.12 -27.58 -15.27
C GLU A 79 8.22 -26.10 -14.92
N THR A 80 9.36 -25.50 -15.27
CA THR A 80 9.58 -24.06 -15.06
C THR A 80 9.79 -23.37 -16.38
N GLU A 81 9.01 -22.35 -16.67
CA GLU A 81 9.13 -21.51 -17.83
C GLU A 81 9.37 -20.06 -17.41
N ASN A 82 10.42 -19.42 -17.95
CA ASN A 82 10.69 -18.01 -17.71
C ASN A 82 10.06 -17.17 -18.83
N ARG A 83 9.26 -16.18 -18.43
CA ARG A 83 8.55 -15.27 -19.34
C ARG A 83 8.69 -13.82 -18.91
N THR A 84 8.41 -12.90 -19.82
CA THR A 84 8.20 -11.49 -19.49
C THR A 84 6.71 -11.24 -19.33
N CYS A 85 6.32 -10.64 -18.18
CA CYS A 85 4.94 -10.31 -17.92
C CYS A 85 4.47 -9.17 -18.85
N PRO A 86 3.40 -9.36 -19.63
CA PRO A 86 2.88 -8.33 -20.53
C PRO A 86 1.90 -7.35 -19.88
N GLY A 87 1.64 -7.48 -18.56
CA GLY A 87 0.52 -6.83 -17.88
C GLY A 87 0.64 -5.33 -17.67
N CYS A 88 1.85 -4.78 -17.67
CA CYS A 88 2.08 -3.33 -17.50
C CYS A 88 3.50 -2.96 -17.95
N GLY A 89 3.84 -1.67 -17.94
CA GLY A 89 5.15 -1.16 -18.33
C GLY A 89 6.35 -1.67 -17.51
N ASN A 90 6.13 -2.42 -16.44
CA ASN A 90 7.22 -3.04 -15.65
C ASN A 90 7.88 -4.23 -16.33
N HIS A 91 7.21 -4.90 -17.26
CA HIS A 91 7.75 -6.06 -17.98
C HIS A 91 8.54 -7.03 -17.10
N CYS A 92 7.97 -7.38 -15.91
CA CYS A 92 8.66 -8.22 -14.93
C CYS A 92 9.12 -9.53 -15.54
N ALA A 93 10.37 -9.93 -15.28
CA ALA A 93 10.84 -11.28 -15.54
C ALA A 93 10.17 -12.22 -14.52
N VAL A 94 9.37 -13.16 -14.98
CA VAL A 94 8.60 -14.07 -14.14
C VAL A 94 8.92 -15.52 -14.45
N SER A 95 8.92 -16.37 -13.43
CA SER A 95 9.01 -17.81 -13.55
C SER A 95 7.63 -18.41 -13.33
N VAL A 96 7.10 -19.07 -14.34
CA VAL A 96 5.84 -19.83 -14.31
C VAL A 96 6.17 -21.28 -14.04
N ARG A 97 5.70 -21.82 -12.94
CA ARG A 97 5.92 -23.22 -12.55
C ARG A 97 4.60 -23.96 -12.67
N ARG A 98 4.62 -25.06 -13.44
CA ARG A 98 3.49 -25.95 -13.64
C ARG A 98 3.78 -27.26 -12.91
N PHE A 99 2.91 -27.65 -12.03
CA PHE A 99 3.02 -28.88 -11.25
C PHE A 99 2.24 -30.02 -11.91
N SER A 100 2.64 -31.24 -11.66
CA SER A 100 2.00 -32.47 -12.17
C SER A 100 0.51 -32.58 -11.82
N GLY A 101 0.06 -31.92 -10.74
CA GLY A 101 -1.34 -31.80 -10.33
C GLY A 101 -2.16 -30.75 -11.11
N GLY A 102 -1.54 -30.07 -12.09
CA GLY A 102 -2.20 -29.01 -12.86
C GLY A 102 -2.13 -27.61 -12.21
N GLU A 103 -1.63 -27.51 -11.01
CA GLU A 103 -1.44 -26.22 -10.33
C GLU A 103 -0.36 -25.37 -11.01
N ILE A 104 -0.60 -24.08 -11.08
CA ILE A 104 0.33 -23.11 -11.66
C ILE A 104 0.74 -22.11 -10.58
N PHE A 105 2.05 -21.89 -10.46
CA PHE A 105 2.61 -20.93 -9.53
C PHE A 105 3.51 -19.93 -10.27
N VAL A 106 3.26 -18.63 -10.10
CA VAL A 106 4.03 -17.56 -10.76
C VAL A 106 4.82 -16.79 -9.72
N THR A 107 6.13 -16.62 -9.96
CA THR A 107 7.03 -15.84 -9.12
C THR A 107 7.75 -14.79 -9.94
N GLY A 108 8.28 -13.74 -9.27
CA GLY A 108 9.00 -12.64 -9.93
C GLY A 108 8.10 -11.46 -10.34
N ASN A 109 6.77 -11.62 -10.29
CA ASN A 109 5.86 -10.52 -10.50
C ASN A 109 5.88 -9.54 -9.29
N ARG A 110 5.88 -8.24 -9.59
CA ARG A 110 5.86 -7.18 -8.56
C ARG A 110 4.45 -6.82 -8.10
N CYS A 111 3.44 -7.24 -8.84
CA CYS A 111 2.02 -7.06 -8.50
C CYS A 111 1.28 -8.38 -8.76
N GLY A 112 0.33 -8.80 -7.99
CA GLY A 112 -0.39 -10.06 -8.21
C GLY A 112 -1.05 -10.23 -9.60
N THR A 113 -1.23 -9.14 -10.34
CA THR A 113 -1.85 -9.13 -11.67
C THR A 113 -1.11 -9.99 -12.71
N GLY A 114 0.22 -10.13 -12.60
CA GLY A 114 1.01 -10.97 -13.52
C GLY A 114 0.65 -12.44 -13.44
N GLU A 115 0.26 -12.95 -12.30
CA GLU A 115 -0.23 -14.31 -12.10
C GLU A 115 -1.52 -14.54 -12.90
N ILE A 116 -2.49 -13.62 -12.77
CA ILE A 116 -3.77 -13.67 -13.48
C ILE A 116 -3.59 -13.69 -15.00
N ILE A 117 -2.70 -12.81 -15.51
CA ILE A 117 -2.47 -12.67 -16.94
C ILE A 117 -1.80 -13.91 -17.55
N LEU A 118 -0.86 -14.52 -16.80
CA LEU A 118 -0.05 -15.63 -17.29
C LEU A 118 -0.72 -16.99 -17.10
N THR A 119 -1.62 -17.12 -16.14
CA THR A 119 -2.38 -18.36 -15.92
C THR A 119 -3.68 -18.38 -16.72
N GLY A 120 -4.17 -17.23 -17.16
CA GLY A 120 -5.51 -17.10 -17.77
C GLY A 120 -6.64 -17.28 -16.73
N GLU A 121 -6.31 -17.67 -15.54
CA GLU A 121 -7.22 -17.85 -14.41
C GLU A 121 -7.09 -16.62 -13.49
N ARG A 122 -8.00 -15.68 -13.65
CA ARG A 122 -8.44 -14.99 -12.46
C ARG A 122 -9.08 -16.10 -11.61
N ASN A 123 -8.40 -16.55 -10.56
CA ASN A 123 -9.11 -17.25 -9.51
C ASN A 123 -10.30 -16.35 -9.19
N LYS A 124 -11.49 -16.73 -9.67
CA LYS A 124 -12.73 -15.99 -9.44
C LYS A 124 -13.07 -16.17 -7.96
N THR A 125 -12.24 -15.56 -7.12
CA THR A 125 -12.62 -15.34 -5.75
C THR A 125 -13.79 -14.38 -5.83
N SER A 126 -14.91 -14.77 -5.30
CA SER A 126 -16.09 -13.90 -5.21
C SER A 126 -15.93 -12.81 -4.15
N CYS A 127 -14.73 -12.72 -3.56
CA CYS A 127 -14.47 -11.78 -2.47
C CYS A 127 -14.34 -10.34 -3.01
N PRO A 128 -15.02 -9.36 -2.39
CA PRO A 128 -14.87 -7.97 -2.76
C PRO A 128 -13.44 -7.46 -2.52
N ASP A 129 -12.92 -6.70 -3.50
CA ASP A 129 -11.66 -5.96 -3.39
C ASP A 129 -11.90 -4.47 -3.66
N VAL A 130 -11.99 -3.69 -2.60
CA VAL A 130 -12.20 -2.23 -2.68
C VAL A 130 -10.96 -1.51 -3.26
N TYR A 131 -9.76 -2.06 -3.12
CA TYR A 131 -8.54 -1.47 -3.72
C TYR A 131 -8.54 -1.59 -5.25
N GLN A 132 -9.10 -2.66 -5.81
CA GLN A 132 -9.30 -2.75 -7.25
C GLN A 132 -10.29 -1.67 -7.73
N TRP A 133 -11.38 -1.45 -6.98
CA TRP A 133 -12.33 -0.38 -7.28
C TRP A 133 -11.66 1.01 -7.24
N ILE A 134 -10.83 1.30 -6.21
CA ILE A 134 -10.08 2.55 -6.11
C ILE A 134 -9.20 2.75 -7.35
N LYS A 135 -8.42 1.73 -7.72
CA LYS A 135 -7.54 1.76 -8.88
C LYS A 135 -8.28 2.11 -10.17
N ASP A 136 -9.48 1.54 -10.35
CA ASP A 136 -10.26 1.71 -11.57
C ASP A 136 -10.99 3.05 -11.63
N HIS A 137 -11.23 3.72 -10.48
CA HIS A 137 -12.10 4.89 -10.39
C HIS A 137 -11.37 6.18 -10.00
N VAL A 138 -10.31 6.13 -9.18
CA VAL A 138 -9.66 7.35 -8.67
C VAL A 138 -9.12 8.22 -9.80
N PHE A 139 -8.46 7.62 -10.81
CA PHE A 139 -7.92 8.32 -11.98
C PHE A 139 -8.81 8.22 -13.22
N LYS A 140 -10.10 7.97 -13.04
CA LYS A 140 -11.07 7.95 -14.13
C LYS A 140 -11.08 9.31 -14.82
N LYS A 141 -10.86 9.31 -16.12
CA LYS A 141 -10.83 10.50 -16.97
C LYS A 141 -12.23 10.75 -17.54
N GLU A 142 -12.62 11.99 -17.56
CA GLU A 142 -13.82 12.47 -18.26
C GLU A 142 -13.36 13.51 -19.28
N ALA A 143 -14.02 13.58 -20.40
CA ALA A 143 -13.76 14.64 -21.37
C ALA A 143 -14.34 15.95 -20.86
N PRO A 144 -13.70 17.10 -21.12
CA PRO A 144 -14.31 18.39 -20.84
C PRO A 144 -15.55 18.60 -21.72
N GLU A 145 -16.55 19.28 -21.19
CA GLU A 145 -17.71 19.71 -21.94
C GLU A 145 -17.27 20.94 -22.80
N GLY A 146 -17.31 20.81 -24.11
CA GLY A 146 -16.97 21.91 -25.01
C GLY A 146 -15.63 21.79 -25.74
N LYS A 147 -15.08 22.95 -26.16
CA LYS A 147 -13.83 23.04 -26.91
C LYS A 147 -12.63 22.85 -25.97
N CYS A 148 -11.79 21.86 -26.25
CA CYS A 148 -10.59 21.61 -25.45
C CYS A 148 -9.55 22.72 -25.67
N ARG A 149 -9.14 23.40 -24.61
CA ARG A 149 -8.09 24.44 -24.61
C ARG A 149 -6.67 23.87 -24.59
N GLY A 150 -6.52 22.62 -24.08
CA GLY A 150 -5.22 21.98 -23.95
C GLY A 150 -5.26 20.78 -23.01
N ILE A 151 -4.08 20.29 -22.67
CA ILE A 151 -3.89 19.10 -21.84
C ILE A 151 -3.14 19.48 -20.55
N VAL A 152 -3.72 19.15 -19.41
CA VAL A 152 -3.05 19.27 -18.10
C VAL A 152 -2.58 17.89 -17.64
N GLY A 153 -1.26 17.74 -17.46
CA GLY A 153 -0.66 16.56 -16.87
C GLY A 153 -0.75 16.57 -15.35
N ILE A 154 -1.31 15.53 -14.74
CA ILE A 154 -1.35 15.36 -13.28
C ILE A 154 -0.62 14.05 -12.94
N PRO A 155 0.47 14.09 -12.14
CA PRO A 155 1.17 12.87 -11.76
C PRO A 155 0.30 12.01 -10.85
N ALA A 156 0.15 10.71 -11.19
CA ALA A 156 -0.56 9.73 -10.38
C ALA A 156 0.30 9.29 -9.19
N ALA A 157 0.67 10.23 -8.32
CA ALA A 157 1.61 10.03 -7.23
C ALA A 157 1.18 10.78 -5.97
N LEU A 158 1.58 10.27 -4.81
CA LEU A 158 1.39 10.90 -3.51
C LEU A 158 -0.07 11.30 -3.24
N ASP A 159 -0.31 12.54 -2.83
CA ASP A 159 -1.64 13.03 -2.45
C ASP A 159 -2.64 13.09 -3.63
N MET A 160 -2.16 12.95 -4.88
CA MET A 160 -3.07 12.85 -6.03
C MET A 160 -3.96 11.60 -5.99
N TRP A 161 -3.61 10.58 -5.24
CA TRP A 161 -4.47 9.43 -4.99
C TRP A 161 -5.75 9.76 -4.20
N SER A 162 -5.79 10.90 -3.53
CA SER A 162 -7.01 11.44 -2.88
C SER A 162 -7.60 12.65 -3.59
N ASP A 163 -6.74 13.46 -4.20
CA ASP A 163 -7.11 14.79 -4.65
C ASP A 163 -7.44 14.84 -6.15
N PHE A 164 -7.08 13.80 -6.91
CA PHE A 164 -7.30 13.77 -8.35
C PHE A 164 -8.77 13.96 -8.76
N PRO A 165 -9.79 13.37 -8.12
CA PRO A 165 -11.18 13.59 -8.52
C PRO A 165 -11.56 15.07 -8.48
N PHE A 166 -11.09 15.83 -7.47
CA PHE A 166 -11.28 17.27 -7.40
C PHE A 166 -10.57 17.98 -8.55
N TRP A 167 -9.28 17.74 -8.76
CA TRP A 167 -8.51 18.43 -9.78
C TRP A 167 -8.97 18.11 -11.19
N ALA A 168 -9.45 16.91 -11.43
CA ALA A 168 -10.02 16.56 -12.71
C ALA A 168 -11.33 17.31 -12.99
N GLY A 169 -12.21 17.47 -12.00
CA GLY A 169 -13.40 18.32 -12.12
C GLY A 169 -13.06 19.77 -12.37
N PHE A 170 -12.10 20.30 -11.59
CA PHE A 170 -11.62 21.67 -11.71
C PHE A 170 -11.08 21.97 -13.12
N TRP A 171 -10.15 21.18 -13.63
CA TRP A 171 -9.54 21.43 -14.93
C TRP A 171 -10.49 21.16 -16.10
N ASN A 172 -11.38 20.17 -15.98
CA ASN A 172 -12.40 19.92 -17.01
C ASN A 172 -13.38 21.11 -17.12
N SER A 173 -13.77 21.73 -16.00
CA SER A 173 -14.62 22.93 -16.01
C SER A 173 -13.96 24.13 -16.68
N LEU A 174 -12.62 24.21 -16.65
CA LEU A 174 -11.83 25.20 -17.38
C LEU A 174 -11.54 24.78 -18.83
N GLU A 175 -12.22 23.76 -19.34
CA GLU A 175 -12.08 23.22 -20.70
C GLU A 175 -10.71 22.57 -21.01
N TYR A 176 -9.97 22.10 -19.97
CA TYR A 176 -8.76 21.34 -20.16
C TYR A 176 -9.02 19.83 -20.05
N ARG A 177 -8.40 19.08 -20.94
CA ARG A 177 -8.35 17.62 -20.82
C ARG A 177 -7.27 17.23 -19.82
N VAL A 178 -7.60 16.35 -18.87
CA VAL A 178 -6.66 15.87 -17.86
C VAL A 178 -5.95 14.61 -18.37
N MET A 179 -4.62 14.61 -18.30
CA MET A 179 -3.74 13.48 -18.55
C MET A 179 -3.11 13.04 -17.23
N THR A 180 -3.19 11.74 -16.90
CA THR A 180 -2.46 11.17 -15.76
C THR A 180 -1.18 10.48 -16.23
N SER A 181 -0.16 10.50 -15.39
CA SER A 181 1.04 9.69 -15.63
C SER A 181 0.74 8.21 -15.48
N GLU A 182 1.51 7.41 -16.20
CA GLU A 182 1.50 5.95 -16.15
C GLU A 182 2.89 5.49 -15.71
N TRP A 183 2.94 4.56 -14.75
CA TRP A 183 4.21 4.02 -14.32
C TRP A 183 4.85 3.14 -15.38
N ASN A 184 6.13 3.36 -15.69
CA ASN A 184 6.97 2.43 -16.42
C ASN A 184 8.43 2.49 -15.92
N GLU A 185 9.18 1.42 -16.14
CA GLU A 185 10.55 1.29 -15.63
C GLU A 185 11.54 2.22 -16.36
N GLU A 186 11.32 2.53 -17.62
CA GLU A 186 12.21 3.40 -18.38
C GLU A 186 12.17 4.83 -17.85
N ASP A 187 10.97 5.38 -17.63
CA ASP A 187 10.81 6.71 -17.04
C ASP A 187 11.39 6.75 -15.62
N ALA A 188 11.21 5.68 -14.85
CA ALA A 188 11.80 5.55 -13.51
C ALA A 188 13.33 5.52 -13.55
N ARG A 189 13.91 4.78 -14.49
CA ARG A 189 15.35 4.71 -14.68
C ARG A 189 15.94 6.05 -15.09
N GLN A 190 15.30 6.76 -16.02
CA GLN A 190 15.71 8.11 -16.41
C GLN A 190 15.61 9.10 -15.26
N ALA A 191 14.57 9.00 -14.44
CA ALA A 191 14.38 9.85 -13.26
C ALA A 191 15.34 9.50 -12.10
N ALA A 192 15.94 8.32 -12.06
CA ALA A 192 16.79 7.86 -10.97
C ALA A 192 17.96 8.82 -10.67
N MET A 193 18.52 9.44 -11.70
CA MET A 193 19.59 10.44 -11.57
C MET A 193 19.15 11.73 -10.87
N THR A 194 17.85 11.98 -10.73
CA THR A 194 17.29 13.16 -10.07
C THR A 194 16.98 12.91 -8.60
N ILE A 195 17.05 11.65 -8.15
CA ILE A 195 16.70 11.25 -6.80
C ILE A 195 17.88 11.53 -5.88
N PRO A 196 17.73 12.37 -4.85
CA PRO A 196 18.80 12.58 -3.87
C PRO A 196 19.14 11.28 -3.14
N GLN A 197 20.43 11.03 -2.90
CA GLN A 197 20.91 9.81 -2.21
C GLN A 197 20.29 9.58 -0.82
N ARG A 198 19.80 10.65 -0.17
CA ARG A 198 19.16 10.59 1.16
C ARG A 198 17.64 10.38 1.12
N VAL A 199 17.05 10.26 -0.06
CA VAL A 199 15.60 9.98 -0.19
C VAL A 199 15.40 8.47 -0.17
N HIS A 200 14.89 7.97 0.93
CA HIS A 200 14.57 6.55 1.10
C HIS A 200 13.06 6.27 1.05
N CYS A 201 12.23 7.30 0.89
CA CYS A 201 10.78 7.18 0.82
C CYS A 201 10.37 6.65 -0.56
N HIS A 202 9.98 5.37 -0.64
CA HIS A 202 9.62 4.73 -1.91
C HIS A 202 8.52 5.48 -2.69
N PRO A 203 7.40 5.94 -2.09
CA PRO A 203 6.43 6.77 -2.80
C PRO A 203 6.99 8.06 -3.40
N CYS A 204 7.94 8.70 -2.71
CA CYS A 204 8.62 9.89 -3.23
C CYS A 204 9.52 9.55 -4.43
N ILE A 205 10.20 8.41 -4.40
CA ILE A 205 11.01 7.91 -5.52
C ILE A 205 10.12 7.67 -6.75
N LEU A 206 8.97 7.05 -6.56
CA LEU A 206 8.01 6.82 -7.65
C LEU A 206 7.54 8.13 -8.27
N ALA A 207 7.34 9.19 -7.47
CA ALA A 207 6.89 10.48 -7.98
C ALA A 207 7.86 11.09 -9.02
N HIS A 208 9.18 10.83 -8.93
CA HIS A 208 10.13 11.24 -9.97
C HIS A 208 9.85 10.54 -11.30
N GLY A 209 9.59 9.23 -11.30
CA GLY A 209 9.22 8.49 -12.50
C GLY A 209 7.91 8.95 -13.11
N HIS A 210 6.90 9.24 -12.28
CA HIS A 210 5.62 9.78 -12.74
C HIS A 210 5.78 11.15 -13.41
N LEU A 211 6.60 12.03 -12.83
CA LEU A 211 6.88 13.34 -13.46
C LEU A 211 7.65 13.18 -14.77
N GLN A 212 8.66 12.28 -14.83
CA GLN A 212 9.39 11.96 -16.06
C GLN A 212 8.46 11.42 -17.16
N ASN A 213 7.51 10.58 -16.80
CA ASN A 213 6.49 10.07 -17.73
C ASN A 213 5.65 11.20 -18.34
N LEU A 214 5.21 12.16 -17.54
CA LEU A 214 4.47 13.33 -18.04
C LEU A 214 5.35 14.19 -18.93
N ILE A 215 6.60 14.44 -18.56
CA ILE A 215 7.54 15.21 -19.38
C ILE A 215 7.68 14.57 -20.77
N ARG A 216 7.83 13.26 -20.86
CA ARG A 216 7.93 12.53 -22.12
C ARG A 216 6.64 12.56 -22.95
N ARG A 217 5.47 12.66 -22.29
CA ARG A 217 4.14 12.69 -22.95
C ARG A 217 3.68 14.09 -23.33
N GLU A 218 4.47 15.10 -23.03
CA GLU A 218 4.34 16.48 -23.50
C GLU A 218 2.93 17.09 -23.34
N PRO A 219 2.35 17.14 -22.11
CA PRO A 219 1.15 17.95 -21.89
C PRO A 219 1.46 19.44 -22.03
N ASP A 220 0.45 20.28 -22.26
CA ASP A 220 0.63 21.73 -22.35
C ASP A 220 1.10 22.36 -21.02
N MET A 221 0.76 21.73 -19.89
CA MET A 221 1.27 22.07 -18.56
C MET A 221 1.17 20.87 -17.60
N ILE A 222 1.97 20.90 -16.53
CA ILE A 222 1.91 19.91 -15.47
C ILE A 222 1.44 20.59 -14.18
N TRP A 223 0.41 20.01 -13.56
CA TRP A 223 -0.18 20.47 -12.30
C TRP A 223 0.12 19.49 -11.17
N PHE A 224 0.88 19.94 -10.17
CA PHE A 224 1.17 19.16 -8.98
C PHE A 224 1.22 20.06 -7.73
N PRO A 225 0.08 20.51 -7.22
CA PRO A 225 0.02 21.42 -6.09
C PRO A 225 0.55 20.78 -4.82
N ALA A 226 1.05 21.61 -3.93
CA ALA A 226 1.43 21.26 -2.57
C ALA A 226 0.37 21.78 -1.60
N HIS A 227 -0.14 20.91 -0.73
CA HIS A 227 -1.10 21.32 0.29
C HIS A 227 -0.42 21.62 1.62
N THR A 228 -0.71 22.79 2.20
CA THR A 228 -0.36 23.06 3.59
C THR A 228 -1.53 22.63 4.47
N ARG A 229 -1.53 21.41 4.92
CA ARG A 229 -2.48 20.95 5.94
C ARG A 229 -2.05 21.53 7.29
N ALA A 230 -2.58 22.70 7.62
CA ALA A 230 -2.43 23.30 8.93
C ALA A 230 -3.65 22.97 9.77
N TRP A 231 -3.65 21.82 10.45
CA TRP A 231 -4.59 21.57 11.54
C TRP A 231 -4.04 22.16 12.83
N HIS A 232 -4.91 22.87 13.53
CA HIS A 232 -4.62 23.35 14.87
C HIS A 232 -4.12 22.19 15.75
N ASN A 233 -2.93 22.35 16.29
CA ASN A 233 -2.33 21.57 17.39
C ASN A 233 -1.74 20.18 17.11
N SER A 234 -1.47 19.75 15.90
CA SER A 234 -0.58 18.60 15.73
C SER A 234 0.71 18.97 14.99
N PHE A 235 1.83 18.83 15.66
CA PHE A 235 3.19 18.90 15.13
C PHE A 235 3.50 17.69 14.22
N THR A 236 2.56 17.23 13.40
CA THR A 236 2.73 16.04 12.61
C THR A 236 3.39 16.34 11.27
N ASP A 237 4.38 15.54 10.93
CA ASP A 237 5.18 15.52 9.69
C ASP A 237 4.39 15.26 8.39
N GLU A 238 3.05 15.23 8.41
CA GLU A 238 2.18 15.11 7.24
C GLU A 238 2.47 16.19 6.18
N LYS A 239 3.09 17.30 6.61
CA LYS A 239 3.58 18.37 5.74
C LYS A 239 4.64 17.94 4.73
N ARG A 240 5.44 16.89 5.00
CA ARG A 240 6.58 16.53 4.14
C ARG A 240 6.15 15.98 2.78
N HIS A 241 5.15 15.11 2.73
CA HIS A 241 4.67 14.57 1.46
C HIS A 241 3.88 15.61 0.67
N ALA A 242 3.06 16.41 1.35
CA ALA A 242 2.33 17.51 0.73
C ALA A 242 3.23 18.55 0.05
N LEU A 243 4.47 18.70 0.49
CA LEU A 243 5.44 19.64 -0.10
C LEU A 243 6.31 19.00 -1.19
N TYR A 244 6.16 17.72 -1.48
CA TYR A 244 7.05 17.02 -2.40
C TYR A 244 6.97 17.54 -3.84
N GLY A 245 5.85 18.15 -4.25
CA GLY A 245 5.75 18.86 -5.52
C GLY A 245 6.82 19.95 -5.68
N HIS A 246 7.12 20.70 -4.63
CA HIS A 246 8.21 21.69 -4.62
C HIS A 246 9.60 21.03 -4.65
N VAL A 247 9.75 19.89 -3.98
CA VAL A 247 10.98 19.12 -3.96
C VAL A 247 11.30 18.60 -5.36
N LEU A 248 10.31 18.07 -6.07
CA LEU A 248 10.44 17.64 -7.46
C LEU A 248 10.84 18.79 -8.39
N ALA A 249 10.22 19.97 -8.26
CA ALA A 249 10.60 21.15 -9.05
C ALA A 249 12.08 21.50 -8.91
N LYS A 250 12.64 21.32 -7.70
CA LYS A 250 14.05 21.57 -7.42
C LYS A 250 14.97 20.51 -8.03
N PHE A 251 14.66 19.23 -7.82
CA PHE A 251 15.53 18.13 -8.22
C PHE A 251 15.41 17.78 -9.72
N MET A 252 14.25 17.98 -10.32
CA MET A 252 14.01 17.76 -11.74
C MET A 252 14.09 19.05 -12.59
N LYS A 253 14.67 20.12 -12.04
CA LYS A 253 14.74 21.43 -12.70
C LYS A 253 15.32 21.36 -14.13
N LYS A 254 16.37 20.57 -14.36
CA LYS A 254 16.99 20.43 -15.68
C LYS A 254 16.07 19.75 -16.69
N GLN A 255 15.37 18.70 -16.28
CA GLN A 255 14.42 17.95 -17.11
C GLN A 255 13.21 18.82 -17.48
N ILE A 256 12.64 19.51 -16.49
CA ILE A 256 11.51 20.44 -16.67
C ILE A 256 11.90 21.56 -17.63
N ALA A 257 13.06 22.20 -17.41
CA ALA A 257 13.54 23.29 -18.27
C ALA A 257 13.83 22.83 -19.70
N LYS A 258 14.41 21.64 -19.88
CA LYS A 258 14.65 21.06 -21.22
C LYS A 258 13.35 20.78 -21.96
N ALA A 259 12.33 20.32 -21.27
CA ALA A 259 11.02 20.00 -21.86
C ALA A 259 10.23 21.27 -22.24
N GLN A 260 10.56 22.42 -21.65
CA GLN A 260 9.84 23.68 -21.84
C GLN A 260 8.34 23.62 -21.45
N ILE A 261 7.97 22.63 -20.62
CA ILE A 261 6.59 22.45 -20.16
C ILE A 261 6.41 23.23 -18.84
N PRO A 262 5.40 24.12 -18.72
CA PRO A 262 5.07 24.79 -17.48
C PRO A 262 4.79 23.78 -16.36
N TYR A 263 5.57 23.82 -15.27
CA TYR A 263 5.35 23.00 -14.08
C TYR A 263 4.77 23.86 -12.96
N LEU A 264 3.47 23.70 -12.73
CA LEU A 264 2.71 24.47 -11.76
C LEU A 264 2.58 23.67 -10.45
N HIS A 265 3.23 24.16 -9.42
CA HIS A 265 3.25 23.53 -8.09
C HIS A 265 2.90 24.52 -6.97
N PRO A 266 1.74 25.19 -7.03
CA PRO A 266 1.40 26.20 -6.03
C PRO A 266 1.23 25.57 -4.65
N THR A 267 1.59 26.32 -3.60
CA THR A 267 1.18 25.98 -2.24
C THR A 267 -0.26 26.42 -2.05
N LEU A 268 -1.12 25.45 -1.77
CA LEU A 268 -2.54 25.67 -1.57
C LEU A 268 -2.92 25.54 -0.11
N PRO A 269 -3.85 26.37 0.39
CA PRO A 269 -4.41 26.21 1.72
C PRO A 269 -5.24 24.94 1.79
N GLU A 270 -5.58 24.55 3.00
CA GLU A 270 -6.53 23.49 3.26
C GLU A 270 -7.88 23.74 2.56
N PHE A 271 -8.54 22.64 2.16
CA PHE A 271 -9.80 22.70 1.45
C PHE A 271 -10.89 23.46 2.19
N GLY A 272 -11.29 24.58 1.60
CA GLY A 272 -12.45 25.37 1.92
C GLY A 272 -12.76 26.23 0.70
N MET A 273 -13.94 26.04 0.07
CA MET A 273 -14.26 26.58 -1.26
C MET A 273 -13.83 28.04 -1.43
N LYS A 274 -14.25 28.93 -0.54
CA LYS A 274 -13.92 30.37 -0.63
C LYS A 274 -12.43 30.68 -0.49
N ARG A 275 -11.71 29.96 0.37
CA ARG A 275 -10.29 30.22 0.62
C ARG A 275 -9.43 29.67 -0.51
N LEU A 276 -9.77 28.50 -1.02
CA LEU A 276 -9.09 27.87 -2.15
C LEU A 276 -9.28 28.72 -3.43
N GLY A 277 -10.50 29.15 -3.74
CA GLY A 277 -10.80 30.00 -4.89
C GLY A 277 -9.95 31.27 -4.91
N LYS A 278 -9.89 32.01 -3.79
CA LYS A 278 -9.06 33.22 -3.68
C LYS A 278 -7.58 33.01 -3.93
N VAL A 279 -7.05 31.85 -3.56
CA VAL A 279 -5.65 31.51 -3.82
C VAL A 279 -5.44 31.13 -5.27
N LEU A 280 -6.36 30.35 -5.85
CA LEU A 280 -6.28 29.90 -7.25
C LEU A 280 -6.39 31.09 -8.23
N VAL A 281 -7.24 32.09 -7.98
CA VAL A 281 -7.30 33.33 -8.77
C VAL A 281 -5.94 34.02 -8.87
N ARG A 282 -5.19 34.06 -7.78
CA ARG A 282 -3.83 34.65 -7.76
C ARG A 282 -2.78 33.76 -8.45
N ARG A 283 -2.98 32.45 -8.49
CA ARG A 283 -2.04 31.50 -9.07
C ARG A 283 -2.29 31.18 -10.52
N LEU A 284 -3.48 31.44 -10.99
CA LEU A 284 -3.95 31.18 -12.35
C LEU A 284 -4.55 32.50 -12.96
N PRO A 285 -3.73 33.55 -13.10
CA PRO A 285 -4.21 34.88 -13.51
C PRO A 285 -4.78 34.94 -14.92
N GLN A 286 -4.62 33.91 -15.72
CA GLN A 286 -5.19 33.78 -17.06
C GLN A 286 -6.70 33.46 -17.07
N PHE A 287 -7.30 33.15 -15.90
CA PHE A 287 -8.73 32.89 -15.77
C PHE A 287 -9.41 33.98 -14.95
N SER A 288 -10.68 34.24 -15.23
CA SER A 288 -11.49 35.14 -14.43
C SER A 288 -11.78 34.55 -13.03
N GLU A 289 -12.12 35.41 -12.07
CA GLU A 289 -12.54 34.97 -10.74
C GLU A 289 -13.77 34.07 -10.83
N GLU A 290 -14.74 34.41 -11.69
CA GLU A 290 -15.95 33.61 -11.93
C GLU A 290 -15.64 32.23 -12.50
N ASP A 291 -14.71 32.13 -13.46
CA ASP A 291 -14.30 30.81 -14.02
C ASP A 291 -13.64 29.93 -12.94
N ILE A 292 -12.78 30.51 -12.10
CA ILE A 292 -12.13 29.80 -11.00
C ILE A 292 -13.15 29.33 -9.95
N GLU A 293 -14.14 30.16 -9.60
CA GLU A 293 -15.18 29.80 -8.65
C GLU A 293 -16.02 28.62 -9.17
N LYS A 294 -16.48 28.69 -10.43
CA LYS A 294 -17.19 27.61 -11.11
C LYS A 294 -16.34 26.32 -11.16
N ALA A 295 -15.06 26.46 -11.47
CA ALA A 295 -14.15 25.32 -11.54
C ALA A 295 -13.92 24.67 -10.15
N VAL A 296 -13.82 25.48 -9.10
CA VAL A 296 -13.74 24.97 -7.72
C VAL A 296 -15.02 24.22 -7.34
N GLU A 297 -16.19 24.74 -7.68
CA GLU A 297 -17.47 24.08 -7.44
C GLU A 297 -17.55 22.74 -8.17
N ALA A 298 -17.26 22.70 -9.46
CA ALA A 298 -17.21 21.48 -10.26
C ALA A 298 -16.22 20.45 -9.71
N GLY A 299 -15.06 20.90 -9.18
CA GLY A 299 -14.10 20.07 -8.51
C GLY A 299 -14.69 19.38 -7.26
N TYR A 300 -15.38 20.15 -6.41
CA TYR A 300 -16.04 19.59 -5.22
C TYR A 300 -17.21 18.66 -5.56
N GLU A 301 -18.00 18.97 -6.56
CA GLU A 301 -19.08 18.10 -7.02
C GLU A 301 -18.56 16.74 -7.50
N ARG A 302 -17.48 16.76 -8.28
CA ARG A 302 -16.86 15.52 -8.75
C ARG A 302 -16.25 14.72 -7.61
N LEU A 303 -15.57 15.38 -6.66
CA LEU A 303 -15.04 14.73 -5.47
C LEU A 303 -16.17 14.08 -4.65
N ALA A 304 -17.28 14.80 -4.45
CA ALA A 304 -18.44 14.27 -3.72
C ALA A 304 -19.08 13.07 -4.43
N ARG A 305 -19.18 13.08 -5.77
CA ARG A 305 -19.64 11.92 -6.55
C ARG A 305 -18.73 10.68 -6.31
N TYR A 306 -17.42 10.89 -6.46
CA TYR A 306 -16.43 9.82 -6.20
C TYR A 306 -16.54 9.27 -4.78
N GLU A 307 -16.61 10.13 -3.76
CA GLU A 307 -16.76 9.70 -2.37
C GLU A 307 -18.05 8.93 -2.12
N ASN A 308 -19.16 9.33 -2.74
CA ASN A 308 -20.45 8.64 -2.62
C ASN A 308 -20.41 7.26 -3.30
N GLU A 309 -19.77 7.13 -4.44
CA GLU A 309 -19.59 5.83 -5.11
C GLU A 309 -18.67 4.92 -4.28
N TYR A 310 -17.57 5.46 -3.75
CA TYR A 310 -16.64 4.75 -2.87
C TYR A 310 -17.31 4.25 -1.60
N LYS A 311 -18.16 5.08 -1.00
CA LYS A 311 -18.99 4.72 0.16
C LYS A 311 -19.88 3.54 -0.14
N LYS A 312 -20.62 3.58 -1.27
CA LYS A 312 -21.51 2.49 -1.70
C LYS A 312 -20.74 1.18 -1.92
N GLU A 313 -19.55 1.26 -2.51
CA GLU A 313 -18.73 0.07 -2.73
C GLU A 313 -18.23 -0.53 -1.43
N THR A 314 -17.85 0.32 -0.45
CA THR A 314 -17.48 -0.13 0.88
C THR A 314 -18.65 -0.78 1.62
N GLU A 315 -19.86 -0.21 1.50
CA GLU A 315 -21.11 -0.78 2.08
C GLU A 315 -21.42 -2.15 1.49
N LYS A 316 -21.28 -2.31 0.16
CA LYS A 316 -21.47 -3.62 -0.51
C LYS A 316 -20.47 -4.66 0.02
N ALA A 317 -19.21 -4.29 0.17
CA ALA A 317 -18.20 -5.21 0.69
C ALA A 317 -18.48 -5.62 2.15
N LEU A 318 -18.92 -4.70 3.00
CA LEU A 318 -19.34 -5.00 4.37
C LEU A 318 -20.57 -5.93 4.41
N LEU A 319 -21.56 -5.70 3.56
CA LEU A 319 -22.75 -6.54 3.45
C LEU A 319 -22.36 -7.96 3.03
N TRP A 320 -21.50 -8.07 2.00
CA TRP A 320 -21.01 -9.37 1.52
C TRP A 320 -20.28 -10.17 2.62
N ILE A 321 -19.41 -9.50 3.41
CA ILE A 321 -18.70 -10.11 4.54
C ILE A 321 -19.69 -10.72 5.53
N LYS A 322 -20.74 -9.96 5.86
CA LYS A 322 -21.78 -10.37 6.81
C LYS A 322 -22.59 -11.54 6.29
N GLU A 323 -23.07 -11.48 5.03
CA GLU A 323 -23.91 -12.51 4.41
C GLU A 323 -23.17 -13.83 4.19
N ASN A 324 -21.86 -13.76 3.86
CA ASN A 324 -21.05 -14.94 3.59
C ASN A 324 -20.26 -15.44 4.80
N HIS A 325 -20.40 -14.80 5.96
CA HIS A 325 -19.66 -15.16 7.19
C HIS A 325 -18.15 -15.26 6.96
N LYS A 326 -17.60 -14.35 6.14
CA LYS A 326 -16.19 -14.31 5.77
C LYS A 326 -15.43 -13.25 6.57
N THR A 327 -14.11 -13.35 6.55
CA THR A 327 -13.24 -12.34 7.13
C THR A 327 -13.04 -11.18 6.16
N GLY A 328 -13.15 -9.95 6.67
CA GLY A 328 -12.77 -8.73 6.00
C GLY A 328 -11.43 -8.21 6.54
N ILE A 329 -10.47 -8.01 5.68
CA ILE A 329 -9.19 -7.36 6.01
C ILE A 329 -9.31 -5.88 5.66
N VAL A 330 -9.18 -5.03 6.66
CA VAL A 330 -9.16 -3.58 6.50
C VAL A 330 -7.71 -3.13 6.33
N LEU A 331 -7.34 -2.77 5.12
CA LEU A 331 -6.04 -2.19 4.85
C LEU A 331 -6.07 -0.69 5.15
N THR A 332 -5.15 -0.24 5.98
CA THR A 332 -4.99 1.17 6.31
C THR A 332 -3.61 1.66 5.89
N GLY A 333 -3.54 2.91 5.49
CA GLY A 333 -2.31 3.55 5.08
C GLY A 333 -2.60 4.96 4.56
N ARG A 334 -1.67 5.52 3.83
CA ARG A 334 -1.87 6.78 3.13
C ARG A 334 -2.60 6.54 1.81
N PRO A 335 -3.28 7.54 1.23
CA PRO A 335 -4.00 7.36 -0.04
C PRO A 335 -3.17 6.74 -1.16
N PHE A 336 -1.90 7.08 -1.25
CA PHE A 336 -0.99 6.51 -2.26
C PHE A 336 -0.70 5.00 -2.10
N HIS A 337 -1.13 4.35 -0.99
CA HIS A 337 -1.14 2.89 -0.91
C HIS A 337 -2.22 2.26 -1.81
N GLY A 338 -3.02 3.06 -2.53
CA GLY A 338 -3.80 2.60 -3.67
C GLY A 338 -2.94 2.18 -4.87
N ASP A 339 -1.68 2.66 -4.95
CA ASP A 339 -0.76 2.31 -6.03
C ASP A 339 -0.20 0.89 -5.86
N VAL A 340 -0.34 0.09 -6.91
CA VAL A 340 0.18 -1.28 -6.96
C VAL A 340 1.69 -1.36 -6.76
N GLN A 341 2.43 -0.33 -7.18
CA GLN A 341 3.88 -0.24 -6.98
C GLN A 341 4.25 -0.06 -5.50
N ILE A 342 3.30 0.44 -4.69
CA ILE A 342 3.49 0.69 -3.26
C ILE A 342 2.94 -0.49 -2.45
N HIS A 343 1.67 -0.88 -2.67
CA HIS A 343 1.05 -1.98 -1.91
C HIS A 343 1.49 -3.39 -2.34
N LYS A 344 2.27 -3.53 -3.44
CA LYS A 344 2.89 -4.80 -3.88
C LYS A 344 1.92 -5.98 -4.02
N GLY A 345 0.66 -5.73 -4.38
CA GLY A 345 -0.35 -6.77 -4.56
C GLY A 345 -0.95 -7.30 -3.24
N VAL A 346 -0.75 -6.64 -2.10
CA VAL A 346 -1.34 -7.05 -0.82
C VAL A 346 -2.85 -7.29 -0.90
N PRO A 347 -3.69 -6.42 -1.53
CA PRO A 347 -5.12 -6.65 -1.68
C PRO A 347 -5.41 -7.98 -2.41
N TYR A 348 -4.78 -8.19 -3.55
CA TYR A 348 -4.94 -9.42 -4.32
C TYR A 348 -4.52 -10.68 -3.54
N ILE A 349 -3.41 -10.61 -2.78
CA ILE A 349 -2.98 -11.74 -1.94
C ILE A 349 -4.05 -12.06 -0.90
N ALA A 350 -4.63 -11.06 -0.24
CA ALA A 350 -5.69 -11.26 0.75
C ALA A 350 -6.96 -11.86 0.10
N GLU A 351 -7.34 -11.38 -1.06
CA GLU A 351 -8.45 -11.91 -1.85
C GLU A 351 -8.23 -13.39 -2.21
N THR A 352 -7.05 -13.77 -2.72
CA THR A 352 -6.72 -15.17 -3.06
C THR A 352 -6.71 -16.10 -1.86
N LEU A 353 -6.56 -15.58 -0.66
CA LEU A 353 -6.67 -16.31 0.60
C LEU A 353 -8.11 -16.36 1.14
N GLY A 354 -9.09 -15.86 0.40
CA GLY A 354 -10.52 -15.92 0.73
C GLY A 354 -11.01 -14.83 1.66
N ALA A 355 -10.27 -13.74 1.84
CA ALA A 355 -10.67 -12.58 2.61
C ALA A 355 -11.19 -11.45 1.71
N ALA A 356 -12.27 -10.79 2.12
CA ALA A 356 -12.68 -9.53 1.49
C ALA A 356 -11.72 -8.41 1.89
N VAL A 357 -11.45 -7.48 0.97
CA VAL A 357 -10.54 -6.37 1.20
C VAL A 357 -11.28 -5.05 1.26
N LEU A 358 -11.10 -4.34 2.36
CA LEU A 358 -11.65 -3.02 2.62
C LEU A 358 -10.50 -2.01 2.77
N SER A 359 -10.80 -0.74 2.62
CA SER A 359 -9.85 0.34 2.94
C SER A 359 -10.27 1.11 4.18
N GLY A 360 -9.29 1.57 4.95
CA GLY A 360 -9.54 2.45 6.09
C GLY A 360 -10.21 3.77 5.69
N GLU A 361 -9.88 4.29 4.51
CA GLU A 361 -10.51 5.49 3.96
C GLU A 361 -12.01 5.26 3.65
N GLY A 362 -12.34 4.16 2.98
CA GLY A 362 -13.73 3.78 2.70
C GLY A 362 -14.56 3.66 3.98
N LEU A 363 -14.01 3.03 5.01
CA LEU A 363 -14.69 2.94 6.32
C LEU A 363 -14.87 4.31 6.97
N ALA A 364 -13.89 5.20 6.89
CA ALA A 364 -14.00 6.56 7.42
C ALA A 364 -15.06 7.40 6.70
N LEU A 365 -15.32 7.13 5.42
CA LEU A 365 -16.42 7.77 4.67
C LEU A 365 -17.81 7.39 5.19
N LEU A 366 -17.95 6.27 5.88
CA LEU A 366 -19.21 5.80 6.48
C LEU A 366 -19.51 6.49 7.82
N GLU A 367 -18.52 7.09 8.47
CA GLU A 367 -18.71 7.74 9.78
C GLU A 367 -19.39 9.10 9.62
N LYS A 368 -20.29 9.41 10.57
CA LYS A 368 -21.06 10.67 10.56
C LYS A 368 -20.23 11.87 11.01
N ASP A 369 -19.26 11.64 11.88
CA ASP A 369 -18.38 12.68 12.45
C ASP A 369 -17.21 12.94 11.50
N ARG A 370 -17.50 13.61 10.39
CA ARG A 370 -16.45 14.08 9.48
C ARG A 370 -15.78 15.31 10.07
N LEU A 371 -14.45 15.32 10.07
CA LEU A 371 -13.73 16.56 10.37
C LEU A 371 -14.07 17.62 9.32
N PRO A 372 -14.35 18.85 9.73
CA PRO A 372 -14.62 19.94 8.81
C PRO A 372 -13.45 20.09 7.81
N GLY A 373 -13.77 20.23 6.53
CA GLY A 373 -12.76 20.43 5.47
C GLY A 373 -12.18 19.14 4.88
N GLY A 374 -12.74 17.94 5.23
CA GLY A 374 -12.31 16.68 4.61
C GLY A 374 -10.90 16.24 5.00
N ALA A 375 -10.39 16.68 6.15
CA ALA A 375 -9.06 16.31 6.62
C ALA A 375 -8.90 14.78 6.70
N ARG A 376 -8.05 14.26 5.84
CA ARG A 376 -7.77 12.84 5.67
C ARG A 376 -6.38 12.50 6.18
N SER A 377 -6.05 12.92 7.43
CA SER A 377 -4.77 12.53 7.99
C SER A 377 -4.70 11.01 8.11
N SER A 378 -3.55 10.42 7.82
CA SER A 378 -3.36 8.97 7.94
C SER A 378 -3.66 8.48 9.36
N SER A 379 -3.30 9.26 10.37
CA SER A 379 -3.61 8.99 11.78
C SER A 379 -5.11 9.00 12.07
N TYR A 380 -5.86 9.94 11.49
CA TYR A 380 -7.31 9.98 11.61
C TYR A 380 -7.96 8.75 10.95
N LEU A 381 -7.57 8.45 9.71
CA LEU A 381 -8.08 7.29 8.97
C LEU A 381 -7.80 5.99 9.72
N LEU A 382 -6.59 5.84 10.27
CA LEU A 382 -6.20 4.67 11.06
C LEU A 382 -7.05 4.52 12.33
N ARG A 383 -7.29 5.61 13.08
CA ARG A 383 -8.14 5.59 14.27
C ARG A 383 -9.59 5.26 13.94
N LYS A 384 -10.15 5.84 12.87
CA LYS A 384 -11.53 5.54 12.44
C LYS A 384 -11.69 4.10 11.95
N ALA A 385 -10.73 3.60 11.21
CA ALA A 385 -10.69 2.18 10.83
C ALA A 385 -10.61 1.27 12.07
N CYS A 386 -9.78 1.61 13.07
CA CYS A 386 -9.70 0.88 14.33
C CYS A 386 -11.04 0.85 15.08
N GLU A 387 -11.68 2.01 15.25
CA GLU A 387 -13.00 2.11 15.91
C GLU A 387 -14.05 1.24 15.19
N ARG A 388 -14.04 1.22 13.88
CA ARG A 388 -14.96 0.40 13.08
C ARG A 388 -14.65 -1.08 13.20
N VAL A 389 -13.38 -1.50 13.11
CA VAL A 389 -12.95 -2.89 13.28
C VAL A 389 -13.32 -3.44 14.67
N ILE A 390 -13.24 -2.60 15.71
CA ILE A 390 -13.67 -3.00 17.06
C ILE A 390 -15.19 -3.25 17.14
N ARG A 391 -15.99 -2.42 16.46
CA ARG A 391 -17.45 -2.52 16.47
C ARG A 391 -18.01 -3.64 15.61
N GLU A 392 -17.30 -4.00 14.54
CA GLU A 392 -17.78 -4.97 13.54
C GLU A 392 -17.13 -6.35 13.75
N HIS A 393 -17.96 -7.38 13.86
CA HIS A 393 -17.46 -8.76 13.82
C HIS A 393 -16.97 -9.10 12.40
N GLY A 394 -15.95 -9.95 12.33
CA GLY A 394 -15.41 -10.41 11.05
C GLY A 394 -14.43 -9.43 10.38
N LEU A 395 -14.13 -8.26 10.95
CA LEU A 395 -13.11 -7.34 10.46
C LEU A 395 -11.84 -7.43 11.28
N GLU A 396 -10.69 -7.40 10.59
CA GLU A 396 -9.35 -7.30 11.18
C GLU A 396 -8.52 -6.22 10.47
N LEU A 397 -7.59 -5.59 11.19
CA LEU A 397 -6.84 -4.44 10.70
C LEU A 397 -5.42 -4.83 10.27
N VAL A 398 -5.07 -4.43 9.05
CA VAL A 398 -3.71 -4.54 8.52
C VAL A 398 -3.22 -3.16 8.10
N ALA A 399 -2.18 -2.67 8.75
CA ALA A 399 -1.58 -1.38 8.41
C ALA A 399 -0.49 -1.54 7.35
N LEU A 400 -0.62 -0.78 6.27
CA LEU A 400 0.41 -0.63 5.25
C LEU A 400 1.31 0.55 5.64
N ARG A 401 2.60 0.31 5.74
CA ARG A 401 3.57 1.32 6.16
C ARG A 401 4.80 1.33 5.26
N SER A 402 5.25 2.52 4.89
CA SER A 402 6.58 2.67 4.31
C SER A 402 7.65 2.58 5.39
N VAL A 403 8.72 1.83 5.15
CA VAL A 403 9.78 1.55 6.15
C VAL A 403 10.37 2.81 6.76
N SER A 404 10.44 3.89 5.99
CA SER A 404 11.09 5.16 6.38
C SER A 404 10.15 6.16 7.08
N CYS A 405 8.88 5.83 7.33
CA CYS A 405 7.91 6.79 7.88
C CYS A 405 7.77 6.66 9.40
N GLY A 406 8.43 7.56 10.16
CA GLY A 406 8.38 7.57 11.63
C GLY A 406 7.01 7.93 12.22
N LEU A 407 6.22 8.75 11.53
CA LEU A 407 4.93 9.27 12.02
C LEU A 407 3.81 8.24 12.06
N ASP A 408 3.85 7.30 11.14
CA ASP A 408 2.87 6.22 11.12
C ASP A 408 3.06 5.28 12.35
N ARG A 409 4.16 5.45 13.09
CA ARG A 409 4.49 4.61 14.25
C ARG A 409 3.69 4.98 15.50
N GLU A 410 3.60 6.26 15.84
CA GLU A 410 2.93 6.71 17.07
C GLU A 410 1.42 6.37 17.07
N ALA A 411 0.73 6.69 15.97
CA ALA A 411 -0.68 6.33 15.81
C ALA A 411 -0.87 4.80 15.74
N ALA A 412 0.09 4.06 15.21
CA ALA A 412 0.07 2.61 15.13
C ALA A 412 0.14 1.96 16.51
N ASP A 413 1.00 2.44 17.40
CA ASP A 413 1.17 1.89 18.75
C ASP A 413 -0.11 2.07 19.59
N GLU A 414 -0.77 3.24 19.47
CA GLU A 414 -2.08 3.49 20.12
C GLU A 414 -3.15 2.52 19.63
N VAL A 415 -3.23 2.33 18.31
CA VAL A 415 -4.22 1.46 17.67
C VAL A 415 -3.96 -0.01 18.00
N GLU A 416 -2.72 -0.45 18.00
CA GLU A 416 -2.34 -1.82 18.38
C GLU A 416 -2.81 -2.15 19.79
N LYS A 417 -2.54 -1.26 20.74
CA LYS A 417 -2.99 -1.43 22.14
C LYS A 417 -4.51 -1.56 22.23
N LYS A 418 -5.26 -0.66 21.59
CA LYS A 418 -6.73 -0.69 21.59
C LYS A 418 -7.32 -1.96 20.98
N LEU A 419 -6.74 -2.43 19.86
CA LEU A 419 -7.20 -3.66 19.20
C LEU A 419 -6.92 -4.90 20.05
N LYS A 420 -5.72 -5.01 20.65
CA LYS A 420 -5.36 -6.12 21.55
C LYS A 420 -6.28 -6.19 22.76
N GLU A 421 -6.61 -5.05 23.40
CA GLU A 421 -7.56 -4.98 24.51
C GLU A 421 -8.97 -5.48 24.17
N LYS A 422 -9.33 -5.45 22.88
CA LYS A 422 -10.62 -5.91 22.34
C LYS A 422 -10.56 -7.28 21.65
N GLY A 423 -9.46 -8.00 21.81
CA GLY A 423 -9.26 -9.34 21.21
C GLY A 423 -9.22 -9.34 19.68
N LYS A 424 -8.85 -8.19 19.07
CA LYS A 424 -8.67 -8.05 17.62
C LYS A 424 -7.20 -8.16 17.26
N PHE A 425 -6.93 -8.71 16.07
CA PHE A 425 -5.58 -8.77 15.54
C PHE A 425 -5.17 -7.45 14.87
N TYR A 426 -3.91 -7.12 15.00
CA TYR A 426 -3.28 -6.00 14.33
C TYR A 426 -2.00 -6.45 13.67
N THR A 427 -1.92 -6.28 12.36
CA THR A 427 -0.74 -6.66 11.57
C THR A 427 -0.19 -5.46 10.84
N VAL A 428 1.13 -5.25 10.91
CA VAL A 428 1.82 -4.20 10.17
C VAL A 428 2.61 -4.82 9.03
N LEU A 429 2.34 -4.38 7.80
CA LEU A 429 3.11 -4.72 6.63
C LEU A 429 3.99 -3.53 6.24
N SER A 430 5.30 -3.66 6.49
CA SER A 430 6.27 -2.66 6.07
C SER A 430 6.66 -2.93 4.62
N LEU A 431 6.32 -1.99 3.74
CA LEU A 431 6.46 -2.12 2.29
C LEU A 431 7.48 -1.12 1.76
N ASP A 432 8.43 -1.60 0.97
CA ASP A 432 9.43 -0.79 0.26
C ASP A 432 9.72 -1.35 -1.14
N GLN A 433 10.74 -0.81 -1.78
CA GLN A 433 11.13 -1.26 -3.13
C GLN A 433 11.55 -2.74 -3.14
N GLY A 434 12.21 -3.21 -2.08
CA GLY A 434 12.74 -4.58 -1.96
C GLY A 434 11.78 -5.58 -1.30
N THR A 435 10.54 -5.20 -0.99
CA THR A 435 9.60 -6.07 -0.28
C THR A 435 9.34 -7.37 -1.04
N ASN A 436 9.58 -8.50 -0.35
CA ASN A 436 9.28 -9.83 -0.85
C ASN A 436 7.80 -10.16 -0.63
N THR A 437 7.05 -10.33 -1.71
CA THR A 437 5.62 -10.68 -1.68
C THR A 437 5.34 -12.04 -1.03
N GLY A 438 6.31 -12.98 -1.06
CA GLY A 438 6.22 -14.25 -0.35
C GLY A 438 6.12 -14.08 1.16
N ALA A 439 6.92 -13.18 1.74
CA ALA A 439 6.86 -12.87 3.17
C ALA A 439 5.50 -12.23 3.55
N VAL A 440 4.96 -11.37 2.69
CA VAL A 440 3.62 -10.79 2.85
C VAL A 440 2.55 -11.89 2.84
N LYS A 441 2.62 -12.82 1.88
CA LYS A 441 1.68 -13.94 1.76
C LYS A 441 1.71 -14.83 3.01
N ILE A 442 2.89 -15.11 3.56
CA ILE A 442 3.03 -15.89 4.80
C ILE A 442 2.35 -15.16 5.96
N ARG A 443 2.63 -13.86 6.16
CA ARG A 443 2.01 -13.08 7.24
C ARG A 443 0.49 -13.03 7.15
N LEU A 444 -0.07 -12.84 5.94
CA LEU A 444 -1.52 -12.85 5.76
C LEU A 444 -2.13 -14.24 6.00
N ARG A 445 -1.46 -15.32 5.58
CA ARG A 445 -1.89 -16.69 5.90
C ARG A 445 -1.91 -16.95 7.39
N THR A 446 -0.87 -16.55 8.12
CA THR A 446 -0.80 -16.69 9.58
C THR A 446 -1.95 -15.93 10.24
N LEU A 447 -2.16 -14.68 9.86
CA LEU A 447 -3.25 -13.86 10.38
C LEU A 447 -4.62 -14.54 10.16
N LEU A 448 -4.89 -15.03 8.95
CA LEU A 448 -6.16 -15.68 8.64
C LEU A 448 -6.34 -17.03 9.38
N ALA A 449 -5.26 -17.79 9.59
CA ALA A 449 -5.28 -19.01 10.39
C ALA A 449 -5.62 -18.70 11.87
N GLU A 450 -4.98 -17.72 12.48
CA GLU A 450 -5.25 -17.29 13.86
C GLU A 450 -6.69 -16.77 14.03
N ILE A 451 -7.23 -16.06 13.02
CA ILE A 451 -8.65 -15.64 13.01
C ILE A 451 -9.56 -16.88 12.98
N GLY A 452 -9.24 -17.88 12.16
CA GLY A 452 -9.98 -19.14 12.06
C GLY A 452 -10.02 -19.89 13.38
N GLU A 453 -8.89 -20.04 14.05
CA GLU A 453 -8.78 -20.68 15.36
C GLU A 453 -9.63 -19.92 16.41
N ARG A 454 -9.48 -18.60 16.52
CA ARG A 454 -10.27 -17.79 17.44
C ARG A 454 -11.78 -17.97 17.23
N ASN A 455 -12.23 -17.99 15.97
CA ASN A 455 -13.66 -18.13 15.65
C ASN A 455 -14.18 -19.55 15.97
N SER A 456 -13.34 -20.57 15.92
CA SER A 456 -13.69 -21.94 16.32
C SER A 456 -13.88 -22.03 17.83
N PHE A 457 -12.97 -21.48 18.63
CA PHE A 457 -13.09 -21.44 20.08
C PHE A 457 -14.33 -20.68 20.60
N CYS A 458 -14.77 -19.65 19.85
CA CYS A 458 -15.98 -18.90 20.18
C CYS A 458 -17.29 -19.64 19.85
N LYS A 459 -17.27 -20.67 18.99
CA LYS A 459 -18.45 -21.49 18.68
C LYS A 459 -18.66 -22.66 19.64
N GLU A 460 -17.60 -23.07 20.35
CA GLU A 460 -17.65 -24.17 21.32
C GLU A 460 -18.03 -23.71 22.75
N ARG A 461 -18.19 -22.42 22.97
CA ARG A 461 -18.71 -21.82 24.20
C ARG A 461 -20.12 -21.28 23.99
#